data_dbdb4184d40e9d6a76ca33e716a06e7a
#
_entry.id   dbdb4184d40e9d6a76ca33e716a06e7a
#
_cell.length_a   1.000
_cell.length_b   1.000
_cell.length_c   1.000
_cell.angle_alpha   90.00
_cell.angle_beta   90.00
_cell.angle_gamma   90.00
#
_symmetry.space_group_name_H-M   'P 1'
#
loop_
_entity.id
_entity.type
_entity.pdbx_description
1 polymer ?
#
loop_
_entity_poly.entity_id
_entity_poly.type
_entity_poly.pdbx_seq_one_letter_code
_entity_poly.pdbx_strand_id
1 'polypeptide(L)'
;MTRFFSDNATYRDRPFHFKGAGWTLFCLMTFVLMIPYGILAFVLYFSSGVAAATGSAFFGILVPVCGVGILLLLALYYYLEVKWFIDFAYGEYRIRLKSPVLVALLFFFIQFTLSILTLGLYLPVALAMIYRFLVDNTVLLSGDGDEAGRFGYQGRFGYDCLYVFGQSMLVLLTAGIYLAWATARIGRRLASRTYLECPDTGGAVGSGTEGAEAIAPVVAPELG
;
A
#
# COMPACT_ATOMS: atom_id res chain seq x y z
N MET A 1 -17.03 -5.95 -3.82
CA MET A 1 -17.16 -5.27 -2.51
C MET A 1 -16.68 -3.81 -2.57
N THR A 2 -15.48 -3.50 -3.07
CA THR A 2 -14.95 -2.11 -3.15
C THR A 2 -15.85 -1.13 -3.91
N ARG A 3 -16.46 -1.51 -5.03
CA ARG A 3 -17.43 -0.66 -5.76
C ARG A 3 -18.66 -0.31 -4.92
N PHE A 4 -19.19 -1.25 -4.16
CA PHE A 4 -20.37 -1.01 -3.32
C PHE A 4 -20.09 0.04 -2.24
N PHE A 5 -18.93 0.01 -1.62
CA PHE A 5 -18.55 1.00 -0.60
C PHE A 5 -18.24 2.37 -1.20
N SER A 6 -17.60 2.44 -2.39
CA SER A 6 -17.28 3.72 -3.01
C SER A 6 -18.51 4.41 -3.59
N ASP A 7 -19.42 3.67 -4.21
CA ASP A 7 -20.63 4.25 -4.83
C ASP A 7 -21.65 4.74 -3.78
N ASN A 8 -21.52 4.29 -2.52
CA ASN A 8 -22.34 4.73 -1.40
C ASN A 8 -21.60 5.69 -0.44
N ALA A 9 -20.31 5.96 -0.66
CA ALA A 9 -19.56 6.91 0.14
C ALA A 9 -19.72 8.31 -0.46
N THR A 10 -20.31 9.22 0.29
CA THR A 10 -20.43 10.64 -0.08
C THR A 10 -19.71 11.49 0.96
N TYR A 11 -18.99 12.50 0.50
CA TYR A 11 -18.37 13.51 1.34
C TYR A 11 -18.72 14.90 0.79
N ARG A 12 -19.32 15.77 1.60
CA ARG A 12 -19.82 17.08 1.19
C ARG A 12 -20.71 17.00 -0.07
N ASP A 13 -21.66 16.05 -0.08
CA ASP A 13 -22.60 15.77 -1.18
C ASP A 13 -21.97 15.34 -2.52
N ARG A 14 -20.68 15.03 -2.54
CA ARG A 14 -19.97 14.50 -3.72
C ARG A 14 -19.68 13.00 -3.54
N PRO A 15 -20.11 12.16 -4.47
CA PRO A 15 -19.84 10.74 -4.42
C PRO A 15 -18.38 10.42 -4.76
N PHE A 16 -17.83 9.41 -4.08
CA PHE A 16 -16.59 8.79 -4.50
C PHE A 16 -16.86 7.75 -5.59
N HIS A 17 -16.12 7.78 -6.67
CA HIS A 17 -16.19 6.77 -7.72
C HIS A 17 -14.87 6.02 -7.83
N PHE A 18 -14.92 4.72 -7.58
CA PHE A 18 -13.79 3.84 -7.84
C PHE A 18 -13.72 3.49 -9.33
N LYS A 19 -12.63 3.90 -10.00
CA LYS A 19 -12.43 3.66 -11.44
C LYS A 19 -11.80 2.30 -11.77
N GLY A 20 -11.38 1.52 -10.77
CA GLY A 20 -10.75 0.23 -10.99
C GLY A 20 -11.72 -0.82 -11.56
N ALA A 21 -11.42 -1.37 -12.73
CA ALA A 21 -12.17 -2.49 -13.27
C ALA A 21 -11.69 -3.81 -12.64
N GLY A 22 -12.61 -4.65 -12.16
CA GLY A 22 -12.28 -5.95 -11.58
C GLY A 22 -11.52 -6.87 -12.53
N TRP A 23 -11.79 -6.74 -13.85
CA TRP A 23 -11.05 -7.45 -14.88
C TRP A 23 -9.56 -7.08 -14.90
N THR A 24 -9.23 -5.81 -14.71
CA THR A 24 -7.83 -5.36 -14.63
C THR A 24 -7.10 -6.03 -13.47
N LEU A 25 -7.75 -6.13 -12.29
CA LEU A 25 -7.18 -6.83 -11.14
C LEU A 25 -6.99 -8.32 -11.44
N PHE A 26 -7.97 -8.96 -12.07
CA PHE A 26 -7.88 -10.37 -12.48
C PHE A 26 -6.72 -10.59 -13.46
N CYS A 27 -6.58 -9.76 -14.49
CA CYS A 27 -5.47 -9.83 -15.43
C CYS A 27 -4.12 -9.60 -14.74
N LEU A 28 -4.03 -8.62 -13.84
CA LEU A 28 -2.83 -8.33 -13.08
C LEU A 28 -2.44 -9.52 -12.20
N MET A 29 -3.39 -10.09 -11.47
CA MET A 29 -3.16 -11.26 -10.63
C MET A 29 -2.70 -12.47 -11.46
N THR A 30 -3.33 -12.72 -12.60
CA THR A 30 -3.04 -13.90 -13.43
C THR A 30 -1.74 -13.74 -14.20
N PHE A 31 -1.57 -12.65 -14.96
CA PHE A 31 -0.46 -12.50 -15.91
C PHE A 31 0.81 -11.94 -15.25
N VAL A 32 0.69 -11.10 -14.23
CA VAL A 32 1.85 -10.50 -13.55
C VAL A 32 2.31 -11.36 -12.37
N LEU A 33 1.40 -11.99 -11.62
CA LEU A 33 1.75 -12.79 -10.46
C LEU A 33 1.75 -14.29 -10.75
N MET A 34 0.58 -14.87 -11.05
CA MET A 34 0.41 -16.34 -11.05
C MET A 34 1.29 -17.05 -12.08
N ILE A 35 1.32 -16.59 -13.34
CA ILE A 35 2.09 -17.25 -14.39
C ILE A 35 3.60 -17.13 -14.17
N PRO A 36 4.19 -15.92 -13.98
CA PRO A 36 5.63 -15.80 -13.75
C PRO A 36 6.07 -16.44 -12.43
N TYR A 37 5.24 -16.34 -11.37
CA TYR A 37 5.50 -17.01 -10.10
C TYR A 37 5.55 -18.53 -10.26
N GLY A 38 4.57 -19.11 -10.97
CA GLY A 38 4.53 -20.54 -11.25
C GLY A 38 5.77 -21.03 -12.02
N ILE A 39 6.22 -20.27 -13.01
CA ILE A 39 7.44 -20.59 -13.77
C ILE A 39 8.68 -20.51 -12.86
N LEU A 40 8.84 -19.42 -12.11
CA LEU A 40 9.97 -19.24 -11.20
C LEU A 40 9.99 -20.30 -10.09
N ALA A 41 8.84 -20.62 -9.51
CA ALA A 41 8.70 -21.65 -8.48
C ALA A 41 9.04 -23.03 -9.04
N PHE A 42 8.61 -23.35 -10.26
CA PHE A 42 8.96 -24.60 -10.93
C PHE A 42 10.47 -24.71 -11.18
N VAL A 43 11.08 -23.64 -11.72
CA VAL A 43 12.54 -23.60 -11.94
C VAL A 43 13.31 -23.71 -10.61
N LEU A 44 12.84 -23.04 -9.56
CA LEU A 44 13.41 -23.10 -8.21
C LEU A 44 13.36 -24.55 -7.67
N TYR A 45 12.21 -25.19 -7.75
CA TYR A 45 12.02 -26.56 -7.29
C TYR A 45 12.90 -27.55 -8.05
N PHE A 46 12.89 -27.45 -9.40
CA PHE A 46 13.69 -28.32 -10.26
C PHE A 46 15.19 -28.14 -10.01
N SER A 47 15.68 -26.90 -9.98
CA SER A 47 17.10 -26.59 -9.78
C SER A 47 17.58 -27.01 -8.39
N SER A 48 16.76 -26.87 -7.35
CA SER A 48 17.11 -27.33 -5.99
C SER A 48 17.28 -28.86 -5.94
N GLY A 49 16.39 -29.61 -6.59
CA GLY A 49 16.46 -31.06 -6.67
C GLY A 49 17.70 -31.54 -7.44
N VAL A 50 17.99 -30.93 -8.60
CA VAL A 50 19.18 -31.27 -9.38
C VAL A 50 20.48 -30.87 -8.66
N ALA A 51 20.52 -29.72 -8.01
CA ALA A 51 21.69 -29.29 -7.22
C ALA A 51 21.98 -30.28 -6.07
N ALA A 52 20.95 -30.73 -5.37
CA ALA A 52 21.06 -31.70 -4.29
C ALA A 52 21.55 -33.08 -4.80
N ALA A 53 21.06 -33.52 -5.97
CA ALA A 53 21.41 -34.83 -6.52
C ALA A 53 22.79 -34.87 -7.18
N THR A 54 23.23 -33.76 -7.83
CA THR A 54 24.47 -33.74 -8.64
C THR A 54 25.62 -32.97 -8.02
N GLY A 55 25.37 -32.16 -7.00
CA GLY A 55 26.34 -31.22 -6.42
C GLY A 55 26.74 -30.10 -7.38
N SER A 56 25.99 -29.88 -8.47
CA SER A 56 26.31 -28.91 -9.50
C SER A 56 26.21 -27.47 -8.99
N ALA A 57 27.33 -26.73 -9.06
CA ALA A 57 27.38 -25.33 -8.65
C ALA A 57 26.45 -24.43 -9.49
N PHE A 58 26.26 -24.75 -10.77
CA PHE A 58 25.36 -23.99 -11.64
C PHE A 58 23.93 -23.98 -11.11
N PHE A 59 23.37 -25.16 -10.79
CA PHE A 59 22.02 -25.25 -10.22
C PHE A 59 21.96 -24.68 -8.80
N GLY A 60 23.05 -24.78 -8.03
CA GLY A 60 23.15 -24.14 -6.71
C GLY A 60 23.04 -22.62 -6.76
N ILE A 61 23.61 -21.96 -7.78
CA ILE A 61 23.50 -20.50 -7.99
C ILE A 61 22.09 -20.11 -8.50
N LEU A 62 21.46 -20.98 -9.29
CA LEU A 62 20.14 -20.69 -9.84
C LEU A 62 19.05 -20.58 -8.74
N VAL A 63 19.20 -21.31 -7.65
CA VAL A 63 18.28 -21.27 -6.50
C VAL A 63 18.12 -19.86 -5.91
N PRO A 64 19.19 -19.17 -5.44
CA PRO A 64 19.05 -17.83 -4.91
C PRO A 64 18.62 -16.81 -5.98
N VAL A 65 19.03 -16.98 -7.23
CA VAL A 65 18.60 -16.10 -8.33
C VAL A 65 17.08 -16.17 -8.54
N CYS A 66 16.51 -17.37 -8.56
CA CYS A 66 15.05 -17.54 -8.63
C CYS A 66 14.35 -16.98 -7.38
N GLY A 67 14.94 -17.14 -6.19
CA GLY A 67 14.42 -16.56 -4.96
C GLY A 67 14.33 -15.03 -5.01
N VAL A 68 15.39 -14.36 -5.46
CA VAL A 68 15.38 -12.91 -5.68
C VAL A 68 14.37 -12.51 -6.76
N GLY A 69 14.25 -13.28 -7.84
CA GLY A 69 13.28 -13.07 -8.91
C GLY A 69 11.83 -13.11 -8.37
N ILE A 70 11.51 -14.07 -7.50
CA ILE A 70 10.19 -14.17 -6.85
C ILE A 70 9.92 -12.94 -5.99
N LEU A 71 10.88 -12.46 -5.20
CA LEU A 71 10.73 -11.28 -4.37
C LEU A 71 10.51 -10.01 -5.19
N LEU A 72 11.24 -9.83 -6.28
CA LEU A 72 11.05 -8.71 -7.20
C LEU A 72 9.68 -8.76 -7.87
N LEU A 73 9.22 -9.95 -8.25
CA LEU A 73 7.89 -10.16 -8.82
C LEU A 73 6.78 -9.80 -7.83
N LEU A 74 6.91 -10.21 -6.56
CA LEU A 74 5.98 -9.85 -5.50
C LEU A 74 5.97 -8.34 -5.25
N ALA A 75 7.14 -7.69 -5.24
CA ALA A 75 7.24 -6.24 -5.10
C ALA A 75 6.55 -5.50 -6.25
N LEU A 76 6.75 -5.97 -7.50
CA LEU A 76 6.11 -5.41 -8.69
C LEU A 76 4.59 -5.58 -8.63
N TYR A 77 4.13 -6.80 -8.31
CA TYR A 77 2.71 -7.08 -8.18
C TYR A 77 2.05 -6.18 -7.14
N TYR A 78 2.65 -6.08 -5.95
CA TYR A 78 2.13 -5.25 -4.87
C TYR A 78 2.07 -3.76 -5.25
N TYR A 79 3.10 -3.25 -5.94
CA TYR A 79 3.08 -1.88 -6.47
C TYR A 79 1.92 -1.64 -7.43
N LEU A 80 1.70 -2.56 -8.38
CA LEU A 80 0.63 -2.43 -9.37
C LEU A 80 -0.76 -2.56 -8.74
N GLU A 81 -0.91 -3.47 -7.78
CA GLU A 81 -2.15 -3.66 -7.02
C GLU A 81 -2.51 -2.40 -6.22
N VAL A 82 -1.54 -1.83 -5.50
CA VAL A 82 -1.74 -0.59 -4.73
C VAL A 82 -2.05 0.58 -5.66
N LYS A 83 -1.35 0.71 -6.77
CA LYS A 83 -1.61 1.74 -7.77
C LYS A 83 -3.02 1.64 -8.35
N TRP A 84 -3.50 0.42 -8.60
CA TRP A 84 -4.86 0.16 -9.03
C TRP A 84 -5.87 0.49 -7.93
N PHE A 85 -5.56 0.16 -6.67
CA PHE A 85 -6.44 0.39 -5.53
C PHE A 85 -6.60 1.87 -5.17
N ILE A 86 -5.53 2.70 -5.34
CA ILE A 86 -5.53 4.13 -5.00
C ILE A 86 -6.18 5.00 -6.10
N ASP A 87 -6.52 4.47 -7.28
CA ASP A 87 -7.11 5.26 -8.37
C ASP A 87 -8.60 5.56 -8.10
N PHE A 88 -8.87 6.60 -7.31
CA PHE A 88 -10.22 7.10 -7.01
C PHE A 88 -10.48 8.43 -7.68
N ALA A 89 -11.73 8.62 -8.14
CA ALA A 89 -12.26 9.91 -8.55
C ALA A 89 -13.16 10.48 -7.46
N TYR A 90 -12.99 11.77 -7.16
CA TYR A 90 -13.82 12.55 -6.24
C TYR A 90 -14.26 13.84 -6.91
N GLY A 91 -15.48 13.88 -7.43
CA GLY A 91 -15.96 14.99 -8.25
C GLY A 91 -15.05 15.22 -9.47
N GLU A 92 -14.46 16.41 -9.56
CA GLU A 92 -13.52 16.80 -10.62
C GLU A 92 -12.07 16.37 -10.33
N TYR A 93 -11.80 15.89 -9.11
CA TYR A 93 -10.46 15.52 -8.68
C TYR A 93 -10.21 14.03 -8.86
N ARG A 94 -8.95 13.66 -9.06
CA ARG A 94 -8.50 12.27 -9.13
C ARG A 94 -7.32 12.02 -8.20
N ILE A 95 -7.45 11.03 -7.33
CA ILE A 95 -6.38 10.61 -6.43
C ILE A 95 -5.53 9.56 -7.16
N ARG A 96 -4.22 9.79 -7.24
CA ARG A 96 -3.29 8.88 -7.91
C ARG A 96 -1.97 8.77 -7.18
N LEU A 97 -1.37 7.57 -7.28
CA LEU A 97 0.00 7.33 -6.83
C LEU A 97 0.99 7.82 -7.90
N LYS A 98 1.81 8.85 -7.55
CA LYS A 98 2.83 9.44 -8.42
C LYS A 98 4.22 9.03 -7.91
N SER A 99 4.55 7.74 -8.02
CA SER A 99 5.87 7.21 -7.67
C SER A 99 6.55 6.62 -8.89
N PRO A 100 7.86 6.87 -9.13
CA PRO A 100 8.62 6.15 -10.14
C PRO A 100 8.60 4.65 -9.85
N VAL A 101 8.32 3.84 -10.88
CA VAL A 101 8.18 2.38 -10.74
C VAL A 101 9.42 1.76 -10.09
N LEU A 102 10.62 2.18 -10.50
CA LEU A 102 11.87 1.63 -10.00
C LEU A 102 12.09 1.92 -8.50
N VAL A 103 11.76 3.16 -8.07
CA VAL A 103 11.89 3.55 -6.65
C VAL A 103 10.93 2.75 -5.79
N ALA A 104 9.69 2.62 -6.22
CA ALA A 104 8.69 1.84 -5.52
C ALA A 104 9.06 0.35 -5.47
N LEU A 105 9.53 -0.22 -6.59
CA LEU A 105 9.97 -1.60 -6.67
C LEU A 105 11.11 -1.91 -5.68
N LEU A 106 12.16 -1.08 -5.67
CA LEU A 106 13.28 -1.23 -4.75
C LEU A 106 12.82 -1.08 -3.29
N PHE A 107 11.94 -0.11 -3.02
CA PHE A 107 11.41 0.10 -1.69
C PHE A 107 10.65 -1.14 -1.20
N PHE A 108 9.69 -1.65 -1.97
CA PHE A 108 8.92 -2.85 -1.58
C PHE A 108 9.81 -4.10 -1.49
N PHE A 109 10.76 -4.25 -2.42
CA PHE A 109 11.70 -5.35 -2.39
C PHE A 109 12.50 -5.37 -1.07
N ILE A 110 13.03 -4.23 -0.63
CA ILE A 110 13.76 -4.11 0.64
C ILE A 110 12.84 -4.46 1.81
N GLN A 111 11.62 -3.94 1.85
CA GLN A 111 10.66 -4.19 2.93
C GLN A 111 10.30 -5.69 3.03
N PHE A 112 10.07 -6.35 1.90
CA PHE A 112 9.77 -7.79 1.87
C PHE A 112 10.98 -8.62 2.26
N THR A 113 12.18 -8.29 1.74
CA THR A 113 13.41 -8.99 2.09
C THR A 113 13.70 -8.92 3.59
N LEU A 114 13.60 -7.73 4.20
CA LEU A 114 13.80 -7.55 5.64
C LEU A 114 12.72 -8.31 6.45
N SER A 115 11.47 -8.32 5.98
CA SER A 115 10.40 -9.06 6.66
C SER A 115 10.66 -10.56 6.66
N ILE A 116 11.19 -11.11 5.56
CA ILE A 116 11.55 -12.53 5.47
C ILE A 116 12.79 -12.84 6.33
N LEU A 117 13.84 -12.02 6.25
CA LEU A 117 15.07 -12.20 7.04
C LEU A 117 14.80 -12.18 8.54
N THR A 118 13.83 -11.40 8.98
CA THR A 118 13.44 -11.30 10.40
C THR A 118 12.33 -12.27 10.78
N LEU A 119 12.00 -13.26 9.93
CA LEU A 119 10.88 -14.19 10.14
C LEU A 119 9.55 -13.50 10.47
N GLY A 120 9.31 -12.33 9.87
CA GLY A 120 8.10 -11.55 10.06
C GLY A 120 8.13 -10.56 11.24
N LEU A 121 9.14 -10.57 12.09
CA LEU A 121 9.24 -9.60 13.20
C LEU A 121 9.30 -8.14 12.72
N TYR A 122 9.87 -7.90 11.55
CA TYR A 122 9.92 -6.59 10.93
C TYR A 122 8.61 -6.18 10.23
N LEU A 123 7.69 -7.11 9.99
CA LEU A 123 6.46 -6.86 9.23
C LEU A 123 5.64 -5.65 9.74
N PRO A 124 5.44 -5.44 11.06
CA PRO A 124 4.73 -4.27 11.55
C PRO A 124 5.40 -2.93 11.19
N VAL A 125 6.73 -2.90 11.22
CA VAL A 125 7.52 -1.73 10.82
C VAL A 125 7.41 -1.52 9.31
N ALA A 126 7.51 -2.60 8.53
CA ALA A 126 7.34 -2.56 7.07
C ALA A 126 5.97 -1.98 6.69
N LEU A 127 4.88 -2.41 7.35
CA LEU A 127 3.53 -1.91 7.09
C LEU A 127 3.43 -0.39 7.35
N ALA A 128 3.99 0.09 8.45
CA ALA A 128 4.01 1.53 8.76
C ALA A 128 4.84 2.33 7.74
N MET A 129 6.00 1.80 7.30
CA MET A 129 6.83 2.41 6.27
C MET A 129 6.14 2.42 4.90
N ILE A 130 5.50 1.32 4.52
CA ILE A 130 4.74 1.22 3.27
C ILE A 130 3.60 2.23 3.28
N TYR A 131 2.82 2.32 4.36
CA TYR A 131 1.75 3.30 4.47
C TYR A 131 2.26 4.72 4.28
N ARG A 132 3.32 5.11 4.99
CA ARG A 132 3.95 6.42 4.85
C ARG A 132 4.41 6.68 3.41
N PHE A 133 5.12 5.73 2.80
CA PHE A 133 5.57 5.84 1.41
C PHE A 133 4.40 6.07 0.45
N LEU A 134 3.29 5.36 0.64
CA LEU A 134 2.10 5.51 -0.19
C LEU A 134 1.47 6.89 -0.02
N VAL A 135 1.31 7.37 1.20
CA VAL A 135 0.75 8.69 1.49
C VAL A 135 1.62 9.79 0.89
N ASP A 136 2.94 9.77 1.16
CA ASP A 136 3.88 10.80 0.69
C ASP A 136 4.00 10.84 -0.86
N ASN A 137 3.64 9.75 -1.55
CA ASN A 137 3.65 9.66 -3.02
C ASN A 137 2.24 9.74 -3.65
N THR A 138 1.20 9.98 -2.87
CA THR A 138 -0.16 10.15 -3.39
C THR A 138 -0.45 11.63 -3.64
N VAL A 139 -0.99 11.92 -4.83
CA VAL A 139 -1.33 13.28 -5.24
C VAL A 139 -2.80 13.37 -5.62
N LEU A 140 -3.35 14.56 -5.42
CA LEU A 140 -4.67 14.95 -5.90
C LEU A 140 -4.49 15.72 -7.21
N LEU A 141 -5.04 15.18 -8.30
CA LEU A 141 -5.03 15.83 -9.62
C LEU A 141 -6.38 16.50 -9.86
N SER A 142 -6.36 17.71 -10.43
CA SER A 142 -7.55 18.39 -10.97
C SER A 142 -8.00 17.72 -12.27
N GLY A 143 -9.22 18.03 -12.76
CA GLY A 143 -9.74 17.55 -14.04
C GLY A 143 -8.84 17.86 -15.23
N ASP A 144 -8.07 18.97 -15.17
CA ASP A 144 -7.10 19.39 -16.17
C ASP A 144 -5.76 18.64 -16.10
N GLY A 145 -5.59 17.76 -15.09
CA GLY A 145 -4.38 16.97 -14.88
C GLY A 145 -3.30 17.64 -14.04
N ASP A 146 -3.54 18.87 -13.59
CA ASP A 146 -2.63 19.60 -12.71
C ASP A 146 -2.70 19.10 -11.26
N GLU A 147 -1.59 19.23 -10.53
CA GLU A 147 -1.53 18.87 -9.11
C GLU A 147 -2.32 19.88 -8.28
N ALA A 148 -3.51 19.49 -7.83
CA ALA A 148 -4.36 20.30 -6.95
C ALA A 148 -3.99 20.15 -5.47
N GLY A 149 -3.26 19.09 -5.09
CA GLY A 149 -2.80 18.88 -3.72
C GLY A 149 -1.93 17.63 -3.57
N ARG A 150 -1.27 17.54 -2.43
CA ARG A 150 -0.46 16.38 -2.05
C ARG A 150 -0.89 15.86 -0.70
N PHE A 151 -0.90 14.54 -0.58
CA PHE A 151 -1.07 13.91 0.72
C PHE A 151 0.26 13.86 1.45
N GLY A 152 0.22 14.12 2.76
CA GLY A 152 1.38 14.04 3.63
C GLY A 152 1.06 13.30 4.93
N TYR A 153 2.10 12.76 5.56
CA TYR A 153 1.99 12.04 6.82
C TYR A 153 2.63 12.81 7.96
N GLN A 154 1.82 13.24 8.93
CA GLN A 154 2.26 14.01 10.11
C GLN A 154 2.22 13.14 11.37
N GLY A 155 2.94 12.03 11.40
CA GLY A 155 3.04 11.15 12.55
C GLY A 155 4.43 11.11 13.16
N ARG A 156 4.49 10.82 14.48
CA ARG A 156 5.76 10.42 15.10
C ARG A 156 6.01 8.96 14.74
N PHE A 157 6.77 8.73 13.68
CA PHE A 157 7.00 7.42 13.08
C PHE A 157 7.31 6.32 14.09
N GLY A 158 8.18 6.56 15.07
CA GLY A 158 8.53 5.57 16.09
C GLY A 158 7.35 5.12 16.95
N TYR A 159 6.48 6.06 17.36
CA TYR A 159 5.27 5.73 18.13
C TYR A 159 4.23 4.98 17.30
N ASP A 160 4.16 5.25 16.02
CA ASP A 160 3.23 4.55 15.13
C ASP A 160 3.72 3.15 14.82
N CYS A 161 5.02 2.97 14.59
CA CYS A 161 5.63 1.64 14.49
C CYS A 161 5.40 0.80 15.75
N LEU A 162 5.64 1.38 16.94
CA LEU A 162 5.43 0.69 18.21
C LEU A 162 3.96 0.30 18.40
N TYR A 163 3.03 1.17 18.00
CA TYR A 163 1.61 0.87 18.06
C TYR A 163 1.22 -0.27 17.10
N VAL A 164 1.68 -0.22 15.85
CA VAL A 164 1.44 -1.29 14.85
C VAL A 164 2.05 -2.60 15.34
N PHE A 165 3.26 -2.56 15.91
CA PHE A 165 3.91 -3.72 16.51
C PHE A 165 3.07 -4.32 17.64
N GLY A 166 2.58 -3.49 18.59
CA GLY A 166 1.72 -3.95 19.69
C GLY A 166 0.42 -4.61 19.19
N GLN A 167 -0.24 -4.01 18.18
CA GLN A 167 -1.43 -4.62 17.58
C GLN A 167 -1.10 -5.95 16.88
N SER A 168 0.04 -6.04 16.20
CA SER A 168 0.50 -7.28 15.55
C SER A 168 0.81 -8.39 16.54
N MET A 169 1.38 -8.04 17.71
CA MET A 169 1.59 -9.01 18.80
C MET A 169 0.27 -9.54 19.35
N LEU A 170 -0.75 -8.70 19.49
CA LEU A 170 -2.09 -9.15 19.90
C LEU A 170 -2.71 -10.09 18.85
N VAL A 171 -2.52 -9.82 17.55
CA VAL A 171 -2.96 -10.72 16.48
C VAL A 171 -2.27 -12.08 16.60
N LEU A 172 -0.97 -12.09 16.84
CA LEU A 172 -0.19 -13.32 17.01
C LEU A 172 -0.65 -14.11 18.25
N LEU A 173 -0.80 -13.44 19.40
CA LEU A 173 -1.25 -14.06 20.66
C LEU A 173 -2.65 -14.65 20.56
N THR A 174 -3.53 -14.06 19.76
CA THR A 174 -4.90 -14.53 19.55
C THR A 174 -5.04 -15.47 18.36
N ALA A 175 -3.92 -15.98 17.82
CA ALA A 175 -3.90 -16.84 16.62
C ALA A 175 -4.72 -16.27 15.45
N GLY A 176 -4.70 -14.94 15.27
CA GLY A 176 -5.36 -14.25 14.17
C GLY A 176 -6.81 -13.79 14.47
N ILE A 177 -7.45 -14.22 15.54
CA ILE A 177 -8.84 -13.82 15.86
C ILE A 177 -8.96 -12.29 15.97
N TYR A 178 -7.95 -11.63 16.52
CA TYR A 178 -7.92 -10.17 16.70
C TYR A 178 -7.63 -9.38 15.41
N LEU A 179 -7.34 -10.03 14.29
CA LEU A 179 -6.89 -9.39 13.04
C LEU A 179 -7.85 -8.31 12.54
N ALA A 180 -9.17 -8.57 12.56
CA ALA A 180 -10.16 -7.61 12.09
C ALA A 180 -10.16 -6.30 12.91
N TRP A 181 -10.02 -6.40 14.24
CA TRP A 181 -9.93 -5.23 15.12
C TRP A 181 -8.58 -4.52 14.99
N ALA A 182 -7.50 -5.27 14.86
CA ALA A 182 -6.17 -4.71 14.65
C ALA A 182 -6.12 -3.87 13.37
N THR A 183 -6.60 -4.39 12.24
CA THR A 183 -6.62 -3.67 10.96
C THR A 183 -7.46 -2.40 11.03
N ALA A 184 -8.64 -2.45 11.66
CA ALA A 184 -9.48 -1.28 11.83
C ALA A 184 -8.82 -0.20 12.72
N ARG A 185 -8.17 -0.61 13.83
CA ARG A 185 -7.49 0.32 14.74
C ARG A 185 -6.24 0.92 14.11
N ILE A 186 -5.42 0.12 13.45
CA ILE A 186 -4.22 0.59 12.74
C ILE A 186 -4.63 1.56 11.63
N GLY A 187 -5.60 1.18 10.79
CA GLY A 187 -6.10 2.02 9.70
C GLY A 187 -6.62 3.37 10.20
N ARG A 188 -7.46 3.38 11.25
CA ARG A 188 -7.98 4.62 11.84
C ARG A 188 -6.86 5.51 12.37
N ARG A 189 -5.88 4.95 13.07
CA ARG A 189 -4.76 5.72 13.62
C ARG A 189 -3.87 6.31 12.53
N LEU A 190 -3.54 5.55 11.49
CA LEU A 190 -2.71 6.03 10.39
C LEU A 190 -3.46 7.08 9.56
N ALA A 191 -4.74 6.85 9.26
CA ALA A 191 -5.58 7.79 8.54
C ALA A 191 -5.76 9.12 9.28
N SER A 192 -5.92 9.12 10.61
CA SER A 192 -6.04 10.35 11.41
C SER A 192 -4.78 11.23 11.41
N ARG A 193 -3.67 10.75 10.88
CA ARG A 193 -2.39 11.46 10.75
C ARG A 193 -2.03 11.81 9.31
N THR A 194 -2.93 11.51 8.39
CA THR A 194 -2.80 11.87 6.99
C THR A 194 -3.49 13.21 6.79
N TYR A 195 -2.81 14.15 6.14
CA TYR A 195 -3.34 15.46 5.81
C TYR A 195 -3.21 15.70 4.30
N LEU A 196 -3.98 16.65 3.80
CA LEU A 196 -3.94 17.08 2.41
C LEU A 196 -3.41 18.54 2.36
N GLU A 197 -2.28 18.75 1.70
CA GLU A 197 -1.77 20.06 1.37
C GLU A 197 -2.32 20.48 0.01
N CYS A 198 -3.13 21.54 0.00
CA CYS A 198 -3.51 22.19 -1.24
C CYS A 198 -2.53 23.35 -1.47
N PRO A 199 -1.82 23.44 -2.61
CA PRO A 199 -1.07 24.65 -2.95
C PRO A 199 -2.06 25.82 -2.99
N ASP A 200 -1.76 26.91 -2.27
CA ASP A 200 -2.53 28.12 -2.31
C ASP A 200 -2.68 28.55 -3.78
N THR A 201 -3.88 28.42 -4.30
CA THR A 201 -4.26 29.13 -5.52
C THR A 201 -4.20 30.61 -5.15
N GLY A 202 -3.09 31.27 -5.47
CA GLY A 202 -2.85 32.70 -5.23
C GLY A 202 -3.88 33.56 -5.95
N GLY A 203 -5.06 33.62 -5.37
CA GLY A 203 -6.19 34.45 -5.76
C GLY A 203 -6.76 35.05 -4.49
N ALA A 204 -6.48 36.35 -4.29
CA ALA A 204 -6.92 37.22 -3.21
C ALA A 204 -8.33 36.90 -2.70
N VAL A 205 -8.46 36.27 -1.54
CA VAL A 205 -9.59 36.43 -0.64
C VAL A 205 -9.05 36.43 0.79
N GLY A 206 -9.13 37.60 1.42
CA GLY A 206 -9.24 37.91 2.83
C GLY A 206 -8.40 37.10 3.82
N SER A 207 -7.47 37.82 4.46
CA SER A 207 -6.82 37.50 5.73
C SER A 207 -7.74 36.72 6.69
N GLY A 208 -7.56 35.41 6.77
CA GLY A 208 -8.15 34.53 7.78
C GLY A 208 -7.19 33.38 8.00
N THR A 209 -6.58 33.36 9.17
CA THR A 209 -5.76 32.28 9.71
C THR A 209 -6.56 30.97 9.83
N GLU A 210 -6.72 30.23 8.74
CA GLU A 210 -7.32 28.89 8.73
C GLU A 210 -6.74 28.08 7.56
N GLY A 211 -5.49 27.69 7.69
CA GLY A 211 -4.80 26.90 6.67
C GLY A 211 -4.20 25.61 7.23
N ALA A 212 -5.00 24.73 7.73
CA ALA A 212 -4.75 23.30 7.83
C ALA A 212 -6.07 22.65 8.26
N GLU A 213 -7.03 22.56 7.37
CA GLU A 213 -8.17 21.67 7.62
C GLU A 213 -7.63 20.23 7.60
N ALA A 214 -7.20 19.78 8.80
CA ALA A 214 -7.08 18.37 9.05
C ALA A 214 -8.42 17.76 8.62
N ILE A 215 -8.37 16.75 7.75
CA ILE A 215 -9.55 15.93 7.45
C ILE A 215 -10.02 15.43 8.81
N ALA A 216 -11.04 16.09 9.36
CA ALA A 216 -11.62 15.68 10.64
C ALA A 216 -11.95 14.20 10.50
N PRO A 217 -11.56 13.35 11.47
CA PRO A 217 -11.89 11.94 11.39
C PRO A 217 -13.41 11.86 11.20
N VAL A 218 -13.82 11.09 10.19
CA VAL A 218 -15.24 10.73 10.02
C VAL A 218 -15.63 10.03 11.30
N VAL A 219 -16.24 10.77 12.23
CA VAL A 219 -16.81 10.22 13.46
C VAL A 219 -17.94 9.34 12.98
N ALA A 220 -17.71 8.04 13.02
CA ALA A 220 -18.79 7.07 12.88
C ALA A 220 -19.84 7.42 13.96
N PRO A 221 -21.14 7.49 13.62
CA PRO A 221 -22.18 7.72 14.62
C PRO A 221 -22.01 6.65 15.70
N GLU A 222 -21.97 7.10 16.95
CA GLU A 222 -21.97 6.22 18.11
C GLU A 222 -23.25 5.38 18.02
N LEU A 223 -23.08 4.09 17.72
CA LEU A 223 -24.14 3.12 17.90
C LEU A 223 -24.29 2.93 19.41
N GLY A 224 -25.34 3.61 19.95
CA GLY A 224 -25.84 3.41 21.30
C GLY A 224 -26.42 2.00 21.49
#